data_802b7dd2e67b41c84674a4420524e04c
#
_entry.id   802b7dd2e67b41c84674a4420524e04c
#
_cell.length_a   1.000
_cell.length_b   1.000
_cell.length_c   1.000
_cell.angle_alpha   90.00
_cell.angle_beta   90.00
_cell.angle_gamma   90.00
#
_symmetry.space_group_name_H-M   'P 1'
#
loop_
_entity.id
_entity.type
_entity.pdbx_description
1 polymer ?
#
loop_
_entity_poly.entity_id
_entity_poly.type
_entity_poly.pdbx_seq_one_letter_code
_entity_poly.pdbx_strand_id
1 'polypeptide(L)'
;MKYMKHLVSIIAALSISSIVHAAEVKMAKANWDTGYFQAEVYKQALEKMGYTVTEPKAMKPSVFYVAAAAGDLDLWVNGWFGTHDTYIKEAKGKVKAVGNVMAKGGLQGYLIDKNAADKFSIKSVIEIKKHDKKFDFHGVGTEDLIVCHP
;
A
#
# COMPACT_ATOMS: atom_id res chain seq x y z
N MET A 1 29.09 4.84 -57.80
CA MET A 1 28.51 5.94 -56.99
C MET A 1 27.00 5.79 -56.65
N LYS A 2 26.17 5.19 -57.50
CA LYS A 2 24.72 5.00 -57.23
C LYS A 2 24.45 4.10 -56.06
N TYR A 3 25.16 3.00 -55.90
CA TYR A 3 24.97 1.98 -54.81
C TYR A 3 25.46 2.48 -53.45
N MET A 4 26.45 3.38 -53.40
CA MET A 4 26.96 3.93 -52.15
C MET A 4 25.96 4.87 -51.44
N LYS A 5 25.09 5.55 -52.19
CA LYS A 5 24.03 6.38 -51.63
C LYS A 5 22.92 5.57 -50.97
N HIS A 6 22.61 4.40 -51.51
CA HIS A 6 21.59 3.50 -50.90
C HIS A 6 22.13 2.79 -49.65
N LEU A 7 23.42 2.49 -49.59
CA LEU A 7 24.04 1.87 -48.40
C LEU A 7 24.04 2.83 -47.21
N VAL A 8 24.31 4.11 -47.43
CA VAL A 8 24.27 5.14 -46.37
C VAL A 8 22.84 5.36 -45.85
N SER A 9 21.83 5.31 -46.74
CA SER A 9 20.41 5.44 -46.33
C SER A 9 19.93 4.25 -45.47
N ILE A 10 20.39 3.03 -45.73
CA ILE A 10 20.04 1.83 -44.97
C ILE A 10 20.66 1.88 -43.56
N ILE A 11 21.92 2.34 -43.44
CA ILE A 11 22.61 2.47 -42.15
C ILE A 11 21.96 3.55 -41.29
N ALA A 12 21.50 4.65 -41.87
CA ALA A 12 20.79 5.72 -41.15
C ALA A 12 19.41 5.27 -40.65
N ALA A 13 18.74 4.33 -41.34
CA ALA A 13 17.44 3.78 -40.90
C ALA A 13 17.54 2.77 -39.75
N LEU A 14 18.69 2.11 -39.57
CA LEU A 14 18.91 1.15 -38.48
C LEU A 14 19.34 1.81 -37.14
N SER A 15 19.65 3.11 -37.17
CA SER A 15 20.17 3.80 -35.97
C SER A 15 19.10 4.40 -35.06
N ILE A 16 17.81 4.24 -35.38
CA ILE A 16 16.71 4.61 -34.50
C ILE A 16 16.37 3.39 -33.64
N SER A 17 17.34 2.88 -32.89
CA SER A 17 17.06 2.08 -31.72
C SER A 17 16.40 3.01 -30.71
N SER A 18 15.09 3.04 -30.71
CA SER A 18 14.32 3.69 -29.64
C SER A 18 14.83 3.10 -28.32
N ILE A 19 15.59 3.87 -27.58
CA ILE A 19 15.88 3.58 -26.19
C ILE A 19 14.50 3.61 -25.52
N VAL A 20 13.85 2.45 -25.46
CA VAL A 20 12.66 2.28 -24.63
C VAL A 20 13.15 2.46 -23.20
N HIS A 21 13.08 3.70 -22.74
CA HIS A 21 13.29 3.98 -21.33
C HIS A 21 12.17 3.26 -20.60
N ALA A 22 12.52 2.23 -19.82
CA ALA A 22 11.58 1.62 -18.92
C ALA A 22 10.98 2.72 -18.03
N ALA A 23 9.66 2.81 -18.01
CA ALA A 23 8.99 3.79 -17.17
C ALA A 23 9.37 3.56 -15.71
N GLU A 24 9.81 4.61 -15.03
CA GLU A 24 10.14 4.56 -13.62
C GLU A 24 8.87 4.61 -12.79
N VAL A 25 8.76 3.72 -11.80
CA VAL A 25 7.67 3.68 -10.83
C VAL A 25 8.21 4.01 -9.45
N LYS A 26 7.74 5.11 -8.87
CA LYS A 26 8.10 5.55 -7.53
C LYS A 26 7.14 4.94 -6.52
N MET A 27 7.60 3.92 -5.82
CA MET A 27 6.80 3.21 -4.83
C MET A 27 7.05 3.69 -3.41
N ALA A 28 5.99 3.63 -2.61
CA ALA A 28 6.09 3.67 -1.16
C ALA A 28 5.65 2.33 -0.55
N LYS A 29 6.11 2.08 0.67
CA LYS A 29 5.71 0.93 1.49
C LYS A 29 5.13 1.41 2.83
N ALA A 30 4.14 0.67 3.33
CA ALA A 30 3.63 0.91 4.67
C ALA A 30 4.71 0.63 5.71
N ASN A 31 4.68 1.34 6.82
CA ASN A 31 5.70 1.24 7.86
C ASN A 31 5.41 0.13 8.89
N TRP A 32 4.89 -1.00 8.43
CA TRP A 32 4.64 -2.23 9.19
C TRP A 32 4.93 -3.48 8.35
N ASP A 33 5.09 -4.63 8.98
CA ASP A 33 5.67 -5.84 8.37
C ASP A 33 4.97 -6.32 7.10
N THR A 34 3.64 -6.41 7.10
CA THR A 34 2.90 -6.81 5.89
C THR A 34 3.05 -5.81 4.76
N GLY A 35 3.22 -4.52 5.08
CA GLY A 35 3.49 -3.47 4.10
C GLY A 35 4.85 -3.63 3.43
N TYR A 36 5.88 -4.01 4.18
CA TYR A 36 7.20 -4.31 3.63
C TYR A 36 7.15 -5.49 2.66
N PHE A 37 6.53 -6.59 3.09
CA PHE A 37 6.38 -7.79 2.26
C PHE A 37 5.61 -7.50 0.97
N GLN A 38 4.46 -6.86 1.05
CA GLN A 38 3.63 -6.55 -0.11
C GLN A 38 4.35 -5.64 -1.10
N ALA A 39 5.02 -4.60 -0.62
CA ALA A 39 5.78 -3.68 -1.48
C ALA A 39 6.88 -4.41 -2.24
N GLU A 40 7.61 -5.31 -1.58
CA GLU A 40 8.67 -6.11 -2.22
C GLU A 40 8.12 -7.04 -3.30
N VAL A 41 7.00 -7.72 -3.05
CA VAL A 41 6.34 -8.58 -4.05
C VAL A 41 5.95 -7.79 -5.29
N TYR A 42 5.34 -6.61 -5.11
CA TYR A 42 4.93 -5.77 -6.23
C TYR A 42 6.11 -5.14 -6.97
N LYS A 43 7.16 -4.73 -6.24
CA LYS A 43 8.42 -4.25 -6.84
C LYS A 43 8.99 -5.29 -7.80
N GLN A 44 9.20 -6.52 -7.32
CA GLN A 44 9.73 -7.60 -8.14
C GLN A 44 8.82 -7.94 -9.33
N ALA A 45 7.51 -7.89 -9.17
CA ALA A 45 6.57 -8.12 -10.26
C ALA A 45 6.69 -7.04 -11.34
N LEU A 46 6.74 -5.77 -10.96
CA LEU A 46 6.90 -4.65 -11.88
C LEU A 46 8.25 -4.70 -12.61
N GLU A 47 9.33 -5.01 -11.90
CA GLU A 47 10.66 -5.17 -12.49
C GLU A 47 10.70 -6.30 -13.53
N LYS A 48 10.03 -7.44 -13.26
CA LYS A 48 9.87 -8.53 -14.24
C LYS A 48 9.02 -8.13 -15.45
N MET A 49 8.15 -7.16 -15.31
CA MET A 49 7.38 -6.57 -16.42
C MET A 49 8.16 -5.51 -17.21
N GLY A 50 9.39 -5.20 -16.81
CA GLY A 50 10.28 -4.26 -17.50
C GLY A 50 10.20 -2.82 -17.00
N TYR A 51 9.57 -2.57 -15.85
CA TYR A 51 9.61 -1.25 -15.22
C TYR A 51 10.88 -1.09 -14.38
N THR A 52 11.36 0.14 -14.26
CA THR A 52 12.33 0.49 -13.24
C THR A 52 11.57 0.93 -11.99
N VAL A 53 11.82 0.29 -10.85
CA VAL A 53 11.14 0.63 -9.60
C VAL A 53 12.12 1.24 -8.62
N THR A 54 11.80 2.43 -8.09
CA THR A 54 12.61 3.04 -7.04
C THR A 54 12.51 2.21 -5.76
N GLU A 55 13.57 2.21 -4.94
CA GLU A 55 13.50 1.51 -3.65
C GLU A 55 12.34 2.07 -2.79
N PRO A 56 11.36 1.24 -2.42
CA PRO A 56 10.17 1.72 -1.73
C PRO A 56 10.49 2.32 -0.37
N LYS A 57 10.08 3.57 -0.15
CA LYS A 57 10.30 4.28 1.11
C LYS A 57 9.18 3.98 2.10
N ALA A 58 9.55 3.62 3.34
CA ALA A 58 8.57 3.38 4.40
C ALA A 58 7.95 4.71 4.86
N MET A 59 6.62 4.77 4.91
CA MET A 59 5.90 5.96 5.37
C MET A 59 4.52 5.64 5.90
N LYS A 60 3.94 6.60 6.61
CA LYS A 60 2.54 6.54 7.06
C LYS A 60 1.59 6.80 5.89
N PRO A 61 0.37 6.24 5.91
CA PRO A 61 -0.63 6.49 4.87
C PRO A 61 -0.88 7.98 4.59
N SER A 62 -1.03 8.80 5.62
CA SER A 62 -1.26 10.24 5.47
C SER A 62 -0.16 10.94 4.64
N VAL A 63 1.09 10.53 4.80
CA VAL A 63 2.23 11.10 4.05
C VAL A 63 2.20 10.62 2.60
N PHE A 64 1.93 9.32 2.39
CA PHE A 64 1.83 8.77 1.04
C PHE A 64 0.77 9.48 0.20
N TYR A 65 -0.46 9.63 0.72
CA TYR A 65 -1.55 10.21 -0.07
C TYR A 65 -1.28 11.67 -0.45
N VAL A 66 -0.60 12.43 0.39
CA VAL A 66 -0.16 13.80 0.06
C VAL A 66 0.89 13.77 -1.03
N ALA A 67 1.93 12.95 -0.91
CA ALA A 67 3.01 12.85 -1.89
C ALA A 67 2.48 12.31 -3.24
N ALA A 68 1.59 11.32 -3.23
CA ALA A 68 0.97 10.82 -4.46
C ALA A 68 0.07 11.88 -5.12
N ALA A 69 -0.68 12.66 -4.37
CA ALA A 69 -1.47 13.75 -4.90
C ALA A 69 -0.62 14.90 -5.47
N ALA A 70 0.62 15.06 -5.00
CA ALA A 70 1.61 16.00 -5.53
C ALA A 70 2.33 15.46 -6.79
N GLY A 71 2.28 14.15 -7.05
CA GLY A 71 3.00 13.49 -8.15
C GLY A 71 4.41 13.04 -7.79
N ASP A 72 4.76 13.04 -6.51
CA ASP A 72 6.06 12.59 -6.02
C ASP A 72 6.16 11.07 -5.90
N LEU A 73 5.01 10.39 -5.81
CA LEU A 73 4.87 8.94 -5.71
C LEU A 73 3.76 8.44 -6.63
N ASP A 74 3.94 7.22 -7.16
CA ASP A 74 3.06 6.62 -8.14
C ASP A 74 2.22 5.47 -7.55
N LEU A 75 2.77 4.68 -6.62
CA LEU A 75 2.15 3.44 -6.19
C LEU A 75 2.27 3.18 -4.69
N TRP A 76 1.14 2.76 -4.12
CA TRP A 76 1.00 2.22 -2.77
C TRP A 76 0.18 0.93 -2.82
N VAL A 77 0.72 -0.16 -2.32
CA VAL A 77 0.10 -1.50 -2.43
C VAL A 77 -0.59 -1.98 -1.17
N ASN A 78 -0.67 -1.14 -0.14
CA ASN A 78 -1.29 -1.47 1.15
C ASN A 78 -2.40 -0.46 1.50
N GLY A 79 -3.38 -0.31 0.60
CA GLY A 79 -4.54 0.56 0.82
C GLY A 79 -5.60 -0.14 1.69
N TRP A 80 -5.96 0.46 2.81
CA TRP A 80 -7.03 0.01 3.69
C TRP A 80 -8.27 0.88 3.49
N PHE A 81 -9.11 0.49 2.52
CA PHE A 81 -10.32 1.25 2.21
C PHE A 81 -11.31 1.17 3.37
N GLY A 82 -12.02 2.27 3.59
CA GLY A 82 -12.70 2.56 4.84
C GLY A 82 -11.82 3.41 5.76
N THR A 83 -10.69 2.89 6.20
CA THR A 83 -9.72 3.63 7.06
C THR A 83 -9.02 4.76 6.30
N HIS A 84 -8.70 4.55 5.02
CA HIS A 84 -7.98 5.53 4.20
C HIS A 84 -8.89 6.45 3.37
N ASP A 85 -10.22 6.31 3.46
CA ASP A 85 -11.17 7.04 2.61
C ASP A 85 -11.04 8.56 2.76
N THR A 86 -10.74 9.05 3.95
CA THR A 86 -10.51 10.49 4.20
C THR A 86 -9.33 11.00 3.37
N TYR A 87 -8.22 10.30 3.34
CA TYR A 87 -7.03 10.69 2.57
C TYR A 87 -7.31 10.67 1.06
N ILE A 88 -8.06 9.66 0.59
CA ILE A 88 -8.45 9.57 -0.83
C ILE A 88 -9.35 10.75 -1.21
N LYS A 89 -10.29 11.11 -0.36
CA LYS A 89 -11.16 12.28 -0.56
C LYS A 89 -10.37 13.58 -0.59
N GLU A 90 -9.42 13.76 0.32
CA GLU A 90 -8.54 14.94 0.38
C GLU A 90 -7.62 15.05 -0.85
N ALA A 91 -7.26 13.93 -1.46
CA ALA A 91 -6.49 13.91 -2.70
C ALA A 91 -7.27 14.44 -3.93
N LYS A 92 -8.57 14.75 -3.81
CA LYS A 92 -9.40 15.42 -4.83
C LYS A 92 -9.31 14.78 -6.22
N GLY A 93 -9.35 13.44 -6.28
CA GLY A 93 -9.30 12.68 -7.52
C GLY A 93 -7.91 12.48 -8.14
N LYS A 94 -6.85 13.00 -7.52
CA LYS A 94 -5.47 12.80 -7.97
C LYS A 94 -4.91 11.42 -7.63
N VAL A 95 -5.53 10.73 -6.68
CA VAL A 95 -5.21 9.35 -6.30
C VAL A 95 -6.40 8.46 -6.60
N LYS A 96 -6.16 7.28 -7.17
CA LYS A 96 -7.18 6.32 -7.55
C LYS A 96 -6.88 4.95 -6.96
N ALA A 97 -7.89 4.32 -6.38
CA ALA A 97 -7.83 2.91 -6.01
C ALA A 97 -7.91 2.03 -7.27
N VAL A 98 -6.99 1.07 -7.40
CA VAL A 98 -6.91 0.17 -8.56
C VAL A 98 -6.76 -1.27 -8.08
N GLY A 99 -7.77 -2.08 -8.32
CA GLY A 99 -7.76 -3.49 -7.96
C GLY A 99 -7.75 -3.77 -6.45
N ASN A 100 -7.58 -5.03 -6.11
CA ASN A 100 -7.49 -5.51 -4.73
C ASN A 100 -6.22 -6.34 -4.56
N VAL A 101 -5.44 -6.02 -3.54
CA VAL A 101 -4.25 -6.80 -3.16
C VAL A 101 -4.65 -8.16 -2.58
N MET A 102 -5.79 -8.22 -1.89
CA MET A 102 -6.32 -9.43 -1.27
C MET A 102 -7.73 -9.72 -1.78
N ALA A 103 -7.98 -10.95 -2.20
CA ALA A 103 -9.26 -11.35 -2.81
C ALA A 103 -10.48 -11.19 -1.90
N LYS A 104 -10.29 -11.33 -0.58
CA LYS A 104 -11.36 -11.22 0.44
C LYS A 104 -11.18 -10.04 1.39
N GLY A 105 -10.26 -9.14 1.08
CA GLY A 105 -9.91 -7.99 1.92
C GLY A 105 -9.28 -8.36 3.26
N GLY A 106 -8.87 -7.35 4.00
CA GLY A 106 -8.44 -7.47 5.38
C GLY A 106 -9.63 -7.33 6.34
N LEU A 107 -9.55 -8.00 7.48
CA LEU A 107 -10.47 -7.76 8.59
C LEU A 107 -9.76 -6.85 9.60
N GLN A 108 -10.48 -5.82 10.03
CA GLN A 108 -10.05 -4.92 11.09
C GLN A 108 -11.11 -4.86 12.17
N GLY A 109 -10.68 -4.87 13.43
CA GLY A 109 -11.62 -4.79 14.54
C GLY A 109 -10.91 -4.75 15.87
N TYR A 110 -11.70 -4.72 16.93
CA TYR A 110 -11.21 -4.86 18.28
C TYR A 110 -11.09 -6.35 18.64
N LEU A 111 -10.02 -6.71 19.29
CA LEU A 111 -9.80 -8.04 19.84
C LEU A 111 -9.88 -7.97 21.36
N ILE A 112 -10.40 -9.00 21.96
CA ILE A 112 -10.42 -9.22 23.40
C ILE A 112 -9.81 -10.59 23.67
N ASP A 113 -9.13 -10.75 24.80
CA ASP A 113 -8.68 -12.08 25.26
C ASP A 113 -9.87 -13.05 25.35
N LYS A 114 -9.66 -14.28 24.86
CA LYS A 114 -10.74 -15.27 24.81
C LYS A 114 -11.29 -15.61 26.19
N ASN A 115 -10.43 -15.74 27.20
CA ASN A 115 -10.85 -16.08 28.52
C ASN A 115 -11.68 -14.97 29.17
N ALA A 116 -11.29 -13.70 28.91
CA ALA A 116 -12.05 -12.54 29.32
C ALA A 116 -13.40 -12.47 28.59
N ALA A 117 -13.43 -12.71 27.28
CA ALA A 117 -14.66 -12.75 26.52
C ALA A 117 -15.64 -13.82 27.04
N ASP A 118 -15.15 -15.02 27.29
CA ASP A 118 -15.95 -16.13 27.80
C ASP A 118 -16.45 -15.86 29.25
N LYS A 119 -15.56 -15.39 30.11
CA LYS A 119 -15.86 -15.08 31.54
C LYS A 119 -16.94 -14.00 31.68
N PHE A 120 -16.94 -13.00 30.83
CA PHE A 120 -17.89 -11.89 30.86
C PHE A 120 -18.98 -11.98 29.79
N SER A 121 -19.01 -13.07 29.02
CA SER A 121 -19.96 -13.29 27.91
C SER A 121 -19.98 -12.15 26.89
N ILE A 122 -18.82 -11.59 26.57
CA ILE A 122 -18.66 -10.47 25.64
C ILE A 122 -18.55 -11.00 24.22
N LYS A 123 -19.48 -10.61 23.36
CA LYS A 123 -19.51 -10.96 21.92
C LYS A 123 -19.31 -9.74 21.00
N SER A 124 -19.40 -8.54 21.55
CA SER A 124 -19.29 -7.28 20.81
C SER A 124 -18.65 -6.20 21.67
N VAL A 125 -17.91 -5.29 21.05
CA VAL A 125 -17.28 -4.15 21.73
C VAL A 125 -18.29 -3.30 22.52
N ILE A 126 -19.54 -3.22 22.06
CA ILE A 126 -20.60 -2.46 22.74
C ILE A 126 -20.95 -3.06 24.11
N GLU A 127 -20.76 -4.37 24.27
CA GLU A 127 -21.08 -5.06 25.53
C GLU A 127 -20.04 -4.80 26.63
N ILE A 128 -18.83 -4.35 26.26
CA ILE A 128 -17.78 -3.98 27.21
C ILE A 128 -18.27 -2.90 28.16
N LYS A 129 -19.08 -1.96 27.67
CA LYS A 129 -19.68 -0.89 28.50
C LYS A 129 -20.47 -1.38 29.70
N LYS A 130 -21.05 -2.59 29.62
CA LYS A 130 -21.77 -3.22 30.75
C LYS A 130 -20.84 -3.70 31.86
N HIS A 131 -19.53 -3.73 31.57
CA HIS A 131 -18.50 -4.27 32.45
C HIS A 131 -17.40 -3.25 32.77
N ASP A 132 -17.68 -1.96 32.62
CA ASP A 132 -16.73 -0.84 32.77
C ASP A 132 -15.94 -0.86 34.09
N LYS A 133 -16.54 -1.37 35.16
CA LYS A 133 -15.90 -1.51 36.48
C LYS A 133 -15.03 -2.76 36.61
N LYS A 134 -15.01 -3.65 35.60
CA LYS A 134 -14.29 -4.95 35.64
C LYS A 134 -13.06 -4.95 34.76
N PHE A 135 -12.87 -3.94 33.92
CA PHE A 135 -11.72 -3.76 33.06
C PHE A 135 -10.96 -2.51 33.48
N ASP A 136 -9.65 -2.63 33.57
CA ASP A 136 -8.79 -1.48 33.71
C ASP A 136 -8.43 -0.95 32.30
N PHE A 137 -9.04 0.17 31.94
CA PHE A 137 -8.77 0.82 30.65
C PHE A 137 -7.65 1.88 30.74
N HIS A 138 -6.98 1.98 31.88
CA HIS A 138 -5.90 2.94 32.12
C HIS A 138 -4.56 2.40 31.64
N GLY A 139 -4.35 2.43 30.37
CA GLY A 139 -3.05 2.14 29.83
C GLY A 139 -3.06 1.22 28.61
N VAL A 140 -2.03 1.41 27.84
CA VAL A 140 -1.68 0.52 26.74
C VAL A 140 -1.17 -0.78 27.36
N GLY A 141 -1.92 -1.85 27.23
CA GLY A 141 -1.46 -3.15 27.68
C GLY A 141 -2.22 -3.76 28.83
N THR A 142 -3.51 -3.46 28.97
CA THR A 142 -4.36 -4.35 29.74
C THR A 142 -4.38 -5.70 29.07
N GLU A 143 -4.12 -6.75 29.79
CA GLU A 143 -4.07 -8.14 29.25
C GLU A 143 -5.40 -8.60 28.63
N ASP A 144 -6.47 -7.85 28.87
CA ASP A 144 -7.83 -8.19 28.48
C ASP A 144 -8.31 -7.53 27.17
N LEU A 145 -7.63 -6.48 26.67
CA LEU A 145 -8.04 -5.77 25.47
C LEU A 145 -6.86 -5.41 24.57
N ILE A 146 -6.87 -5.92 23.37
CA ILE A 146 -5.88 -5.62 22.34
C ILE A 146 -6.55 -4.89 21.19
N VAL A 147 -6.03 -3.74 20.83
CA VAL A 147 -6.42 -3.00 19.62
C VAL A 147 -5.41 -3.34 18.52
N CYS A 148 -5.87 -4.05 17.50
CA CYS A 148 -5.05 -4.29 16.31
C CYS A 148 -5.20 -3.13 15.33
N HIS A 149 -4.08 -2.52 14.99
CA HIS A 149 -3.98 -1.64 13.83
C HIS A 149 -3.43 -2.43 12.64
N PRO A 150 -3.93 -2.18 11.44
CA PRO A 150 -3.44 -2.77 10.20
C PRO A 150 -2.02 -2.33 9.89
#